data_f1bec83381d82e929e10079f3e23903f
#
_entry.id   f1bec83381d82e929e10079f3e23903f
#
_cell.length_a   1.000
_cell.length_b   1.000
_cell.length_c   1.000
_cell.angle_alpha   90.00
_cell.angle_beta   90.00
_cell.angle_gamma   90.00
#
_symmetry.space_group_name_H-M   'P 1'
#
loop_
_entity.id
_entity.type
_entity.pdbx_description
1 polymer ?
#
loop_
_entity_poly.entity_id
_entity_poly.type
_entity_poly.pdbx_seq_one_letter_code
_entity_poly.pdbx_strand_id
1 'polypeptide(L)'
;MGEYYFHLDQLTVGYNGKPLIDQIQVGIHKGEIVTLIGPNGSGKSTILKSITRQLKILGGKVLYEENDLHKLSYKELSTRMAVVLTERMRPELMTCHDIVATGRYPYTGRLGILSREDEDKVDEAMRIVH
;
A
#
# COMPACT_ATOMS: atom_id res chain seq x y z
N MET A 1 21.15 8.33 3.14
CA MET A 1 21.76 7.18 3.80
C MET A 1 20.76 6.54 4.73
N GLY A 2 20.38 5.37 4.48
CA GLY A 2 19.53 4.35 5.11
C GLY A 2 19.07 4.45 6.57
N GLU A 3 18.74 5.61 7.06
CA GLU A 3 18.23 5.79 8.42
C GLU A 3 16.75 5.43 8.55
N TYR A 4 15.99 5.59 7.46
CA TYR A 4 14.55 5.35 7.48
C TYR A 4 14.18 4.11 6.65
N TYR A 5 13.28 3.32 7.21
CA TYR A 5 12.69 2.19 6.50
C TYR A 5 11.68 2.64 5.44
N PHE A 6 10.97 3.73 5.75
CA PHE A 6 10.02 4.38 4.85
C PHE A 6 10.16 5.90 4.97
N HIS A 7 10.20 6.60 3.85
CA HIS A 7 10.47 8.02 3.85
C HIS A 7 9.64 8.77 2.82
N LEU A 8 8.95 9.83 3.24
CA LEU A 8 8.35 10.82 2.38
C LEU A 8 9.33 11.98 2.23
N ASP A 9 9.83 12.20 1.02
CA ASP A 9 10.82 13.24 0.74
C ASP A 9 10.21 14.32 -0.15
N GLN A 10 9.98 15.50 0.43
CA GLN A 10 9.39 16.68 -0.21
C GLN A 10 8.10 16.33 -0.97
N LEU A 11 7.29 15.40 -0.43
CA LEU A 11 6.12 14.88 -1.10
C LEU A 11 5.04 15.97 -1.24
N THR A 12 4.54 16.14 -2.46
CA THR A 12 3.41 17.01 -2.78
C THR A 12 2.26 16.18 -3.30
N VAL A 13 1.11 16.30 -2.67
CA VAL A 13 -0.11 15.56 -2.98
C VAL A 13 -1.28 16.49 -3.28
N GLY A 14 -2.20 16.04 -4.11
CA GLY A 14 -3.37 16.83 -4.51
C GLY A 14 -4.14 16.19 -5.64
N TYR A 15 -5.06 16.93 -6.21
CA TYR A 15 -5.96 16.47 -7.28
C TYR A 15 -5.87 17.36 -8.51
N ASN A 16 -5.96 16.77 -9.70
CA ASN A 16 -5.99 17.50 -10.98
C ASN A 16 -4.86 18.52 -11.14
N GLY A 17 -3.65 18.15 -10.69
CA GLY A 17 -2.49 19.04 -10.76
C GLY A 17 -2.47 20.18 -9.73
N LYS A 18 -3.47 20.27 -8.85
CA LYS A 18 -3.55 21.28 -7.80
C LYS A 18 -3.05 20.69 -6.47
N PRO A 19 -1.98 21.22 -5.87
CA PRO A 19 -1.50 20.80 -4.58
C PRO A 19 -2.54 21.04 -3.49
N LEU A 20 -2.75 20.04 -2.64
CA LEU A 20 -3.51 20.14 -1.39
C LEU A 20 -2.55 20.28 -0.20
N ILE A 21 -1.51 19.48 -0.20
CA ILE A 21 -0.44 19.53 0.80
C ILE A 21 0.89 19.39 0.04
N ASP A 22 1.85 20.21 0.40
CA ASP A 22 3.18 20.22 -0.18
C ASP A 22 4.27 20.02 0.86
N GLN A 23 5.48 19.72 0.40
CA GLN A 23 6.68 19.61 1.21
C GLN A 23 6.55 18.68 2.43
N ILE A 24 5.80 17.59 2.28
CA ILE A 24 5.65 16.58 3.33
C ILE A 24 7.00 15.86 3.50
N GLN A 25 7.54 15.94 4.71
CA GLN A 25 8.80 15.30 5.08
C GLN A 25 8.55 14.42 6.29
N VAL A 26 8.62 13.11 6.12
CA VAL A 26 8.41 12.12 7.19
C VAL A 26 9.37 10.96 7.02
N GLY A 27 10.08 10.60 8.06
CA GLY A 27 10.89 9.39 8.13
C GLY A 27 10.30 8.41 9.14
N ILE A 28 10.22 7.14 8.78
CA ILE A 28 9.67 6.07 9.60
C ILE A 28 10.70 4.94 9.68
N HIS A 29 11.00 4.49 10.90
CA HIS A 29 11.90 3.37 11.13
C HIS A 29 11.16 2.03 11.07
N LYS A 30 11.90 0.96 10.91
CA LYS A 30 11.32 -0.39 10.91
C LYS A 30 10.67 -0.70 12.26
N GLY A 31 9.44 -1.22 12.23
CA GLY A 31 8.70 -1.59 13.43
C GLY A 31 7.89 -0.44 14.06
N GLU A 32 7.95 0.76 13.53
CA GLU A 32 7.14 1.88 14.01
C GLU A 32 5.69 1.82 13.48
N ILE A 33 4.77 2.34 14.28
CA ILE A 33 3.39 2.59 13.89
C ILE A 33 3.19 4.10 13.82
N VAL A 34 2.75 4.59 12.66
CA VAL A 34 2.49 6.01 12.43
C VAL A 34 1.00 6.23 12.21
N THR A 35 0.44 7.19 12.91
CA THR A 35 -0.97 7.57 12.81
C THR A 35 -1.11 8.97 12.26
N LEU A 36 -1.95 9.13 11.22
CA LEU A 36 -2.33 10.43 10.70
C LEU A 36 -3.57 10.94 11.45
N ILE A 37 -3.43 12.07 12.10
CA ILE A 37 -4.50 12.71 12.88
C ILE A 37 -4.82 14.08 12.28
N GLY A 38 -6.09 14.40 12.21
CA GLY A 38 -6.56 15.69 11.73
C GLY A 38 -8.06 15.68 11.44
N PRO A 39 -8.67 16.86 11.25
CA PRO A 39 -10.09 16.95 10.91
C PRO A 39 -10.39 16.36 9.52
N ASN A 40 -11.67 16.09 9.25
CA ASN A 40 -12.11 15.68 7.93
C ASN A 40 -11.78 16.77 6.90
N GLY A 41 -11.27 16.36 5.74
CA GLY A 41 -10.85 17.28 4.69
C GLY A 41 -9.43 17.84 4.84
N SER A 42 -8.67 17.44 5.87
CA SER A 42 -7.27 17.88 6.07
C SER A 42 -6.26 17.21 5.12
N GLY A 43 -6.67 16.23 4.32
CA GLY A 43 -5.81 15.56 3.34
C GLY A 43 -5.23 14.23 3.77
N LYS A 44 -5.62 13.67 4.92
CA LYS A 44 -5.15 12.35 5.40
C LYS A 44 -5.32 11.24 4.35
N SER A 45 -6.52 11.11 3.81
CA SER A 45 -6.82 10.12 2.76
C SER A 45 -6.06 10.39 1.46
N THR A 46 -5.82 11.66 1.14
CA THR A 46 -5.03 12.05 -0.03
C THR A 46 -3.59 11.60 0.10
N ILE A 47 -2.98 11.78 1.26
CA ILE A 47 -1.62 11.29 1.56
C ILE A 47 -1.57 9.77 1.42
N LEU A 48 -2.48 9.03 2.06
CA LEU A 48 -2.50 7.57 2.02
C LEU A 48 -2.72 7.03 0.59
N LYS A 49 -3.65 7.61 -0.17
CA LYS A 49 -3.88 7.24 -1.58
C LYS A 49 -2.66 7.53 -2.46
N SER A 50 -1.93 8.59 -2.18
CA SER A 50 -0.71 8.94 -2.91
C SER A 50 0.44 7.98 -2.59
N ILE A 51 0.63 7.62 -1.32
CA ILE A 51 1.62 6.63 -0.89
C ILE A 51 1.35 5.28 -1.52
N THR A 52 0.08 4.84 -1.54
CA THR A 52 -0.33 3.53 -2.07
C THR A 52 -0.51 3.52 -3.59
N ARG A 53 -0.13 4.59 -4.29
CA ARG A 53 -0.25 4.75 -5.75
C ARG A 53 -1.68 4.69 -6.31
N GLN A 54 -2.69 4.87 -5.47
CA GLN A 54 -4.07 5.05 -5.92
C GLN A 54 -4.30 6.46 -6.49
N LEU A 55 -3.46 7.41 -6.08
CA LEU A 55 -3.44 8.78 -6.56
C LEU A 55 -2.02 9.15 -6.98
N LYS A 56 -1.89 9.80 -8.13
CA LYS A 56 -0.60 10.25 -8.64
C LYS A 56 -0.06 11.38 -7.75
N ILE A 57 1.20 11.28 -7.33
CA ILE A 57 1.89 12.38 -6.64
C ILE A 57 2.14 13.55 -7.59
N LEU A 58 2.17 14.76 -7.05
CA LEU A 58 2.44 15.98 -7.81
C LEU A 58 3.92 16.40 -7.75
N GLY A 59 4.64 15.93 -6.74
CA GLY A 59 6.07 16.20 -6.57
C GLY A 59 6.66 15.38 -5.43
N GLY A 60 7.98 15.41 -5.31
CA GLY A 60 8.70 14.68 -4.29
C GLY A 60 8.82 13.17 -4.57
N LYS A 61 9.10 12.41 -3.53
CA LYS A 61 9.30 10.95 -3.61
C LYS A 61 8.68 10.24 -2.41
N VAL A 62 8.32 8.99 -2.63
CA VAL A 62 8.00 8.01 -1.58
C VAL A 62 9.04 6.90 -1.65
N LEU A 63 9.86 6.78 -0.64
CA LEU A 63 10.98 5.85 -0.60
C LEU A 63 10.70 4.71 0.39
N TYR A 64 11.01 3.50 -0.03
CA TYR A 64 11.02 2.29 0.79
C TYR A 64 12.41 1.65 0.70
N GLU A 65 13.12 1.56 1.80
CA GLU A 65 14.52 1.09 1.81
C GLU A 65 15.33 1.73 0.65
N GLU A 66 15.25 3.07 0.51
CA GLU A 66 15.88 3.88 -0.53
C GLU A 66 15.34 3.67 -1.98
N ASN A 67 14.42 2.74 -2.18
CA ASN A 67 13.78 2.55 -3.49
C ASN A 67 12.56 3.45 -3.65
N ASP A 68 12.49 4.20 -4.73
CA ASP A 68 11.31 5.00 -5.06
C ASP A 68 10.12 4.09 -5.40
N LEU A 69 9.11 4.09 -4.54
CA LEU A 69 7.91 3.25 -4.71
C LEU A 69 7.18 3.50 -6.02
N HIS A 70 7.25 4.71 -6.57
CA HIS A 70 6.57 5.05 -7.81
C HIS A 70 7.29 4.53 -9.06
N LYS A 71 8.54 4.09 -8.91
CA LYS A 71 9.34 3.46 -9.98
C LYS A 71 9.25 1.94 -9.99
N LEU A 72 8.79 1.33 -8.90
CA LEU A 72 8.59 -0.11 -8.83
C LEU A 72 7.44 -0.55 -9.74
N SER A 73 7.53 -1.76 -10.28
CA SER A 73 6.38 -2.40 -10.91
C SER A 73 5.27 -2.67 -9.89
N TYR A 74 4.03 -2.80 -10.33
CA TYR A 74 2.92 -3.14 -9.42
C TYR A 74 3.14 -4.50 -8.74
N LYS A 75 3.77 -5.44 -9.42
CA LYS A 75 4.11 -6.75 -8.85
C LYS A 75 5.11 -6.62 -7.71
N GLU A 76 6.16 -5.84 -7.88
CA GLU A 76 7.16 -5.58 -6.82
C GLU A 76 6.54 -4.83 -5.64
N LEU A 77 5.72 -3.81 -5.91
CA LEU A 77 5.04 -3.05 -4.87
C LEU A 77 4.13 -3.94 -4.03
N SER A 78 3.35 -4.81 -4.67
CA SER A 78 2.39 -5.69 -3.99
C SER A 78 3.03 -6.78 -3.12
N THR A 79 4.32 -7.09 -3.32
CA THR A 79 5.08 -7.96 -2.40
C THR A 79 5.65 -7.23 -1.18
N ARG A 80 5.63 -5.89 -1.18
CA ARG A 80 6.24 -5.04 -0.14
C ARG A 80 5.21 -4.25 0.67
N MET A 81 4.01 -4.06 0.14
CA MET A 81 2.98 -3.22 0.74
C MET A 81 1.63 -3.92 0.74
N ALA A 82 0.96 -3.92 1.89
CA ALA A 82 -0.44 -4.30 2.01
C ALA A 82 -1.27 -3.06 2.40
N VAL A 83 -2.50 -2.99 1.88
CA VAL A 83 -3.40 -1.87 2.11
C VAL A 83 -4.76 -2.38 2.55
N VAL A 84 -5.27 -1.84 3.65
CA VAL A 84 -6.66 -2.05 4.07
C VAL A 84 -7.47 -0.82 3.69
N LEU A 85 -8.44 -1.01 2.80
CA LEU A 85 -9.31 0.06 2.33
C LEU A 85 -10.51 0.22 3.27
N THR A 86 -11.00 1.45 3.41
CA THR A 86 -12.24 1.74 4.15
C THR A 86 -13.50 1.38 3.36
N GLU A 87 -13.40 1.32 2.05
CA GLU A 87 -14.49 0.90 1.17
C GLU A 87 -14.69 -0.61 1.28
N ARG A 88 -15.92 -1.03 1.55
CA ARG A 88 -16.25 -2.45 1.58
C ARG A 88 -16.27 -2.98 0.15
N MET A 89 -15.35 -3.89 -0.15
CA MET A 89 -15.49 -4.69 -1.36
C MET A 89 -16.77 -5.52 -1.26
N ARG A 90 -17.57 -5.51 -2.32
CA ARG A 90 -18.72 -6.39 -2.50
C ARG A 90 -18.45 -7.31 -3.68
N PRO A 91 -17.55 -8.27 -3.54
CA PRO A 91 -17.28 -9.21 -4.60
C PRO A 91 -18.50 -10.10 -4.78
N GLU A 92 -19.10 -10.05 -5.95
CA GLU A 92 -20.14 -10.99 -6.34
C GLU A 92 -19.48 -12.35 -6.62
N LEU A 93 -20.07 -13.41 -6.10
CA LEU A 93 -19.66 -14.80 -6.35
C LEU A 93 -18.25 -15.20 -5.87
N MET A 94 -17.66 -14.47 -4.92
CA MET A 94 -16.38 -14.84 -4.30
C MET A 94 -16.60 -15.32 -2.85
N THR A 95 -15.91 -16.39 -2.47
CA THR A 95 -15.83 -16.82 -1.07
C THR A 95 -14.82 -15.99 -0.28
N CYS A 96 -14.84 -16.12 1.06
CA CYS A 96 -13.79 -15.51 1.89
C CYS A 96 -12.40 -16.01 1.51
N HIS A 97 -12.27 -17.31 1.22
CA HIS A 97 -11.03 -17.91 0.74
C HIS A 97 -10.54 -17.24 -0.55
N ASP A 98 -11.42 -17.05 -1.54
CA ASP A 98 -11.06 -16.41 -2.81
C ASP A 98 -10.53 -14.99 -2.61
N ILE A 99 -11.15 -14.22 -1.70
CA ILE A 99 -10.71 -12.85 -1.38
C ILE A 99 -9.33 -12.88 -0.75
N VAL A 100 -9.09 -13.74 0.24
CA VAL A 100 -7.78 -13.86 0.89
C VAL A 100 -6.72 -14.35 -0.09
N ALA A 101 -7.08 -15.28 -0.97
CA ALA A 101 -6.21 -15.82 -2.02
C ALA A 101 -5.70 -14.75 -3.00
N THR A 102 -6.45 -13.65 -3.21
CA THR A 102 -5.97 -12.53 -4.06
C THR A 102 -4.65 -11.95 -3.56
N GLY A 103 -4.38 -12.01 -2.25
CA GLY A 103 -3.11 -11.57 -1.66
C GLY A 103 -1.90 -12.39 -2.12
N ARG A 104 -2.12 -13.57 -2.68
CA ARG A 104 -1.05 -14.43 -3.22
C ARG A 104 -0.75 -14.19 -4.69
N TYR A 105 -1.58 -13.47 -5.43
CA TYR A 105 -1.35 -13.23 -6.88
C TYR A 105 0.02 -12.65 -7.23
N PRO A 106 0.65 -11.78 -6.44
CA PRO A 106 2.01 -11.31 -6.73
C PRO A 106 3.05 -12.43 -6.76
N TYR A 107 2.79 -13.54 -6.10
CA TYR A 107 3.70 -14.69 -5.96
C TYR A 107 3.39 -15.81 -6.96
N THR A 108 2.23 -15.75 -7.63
CA THR A 108 1.85 -16.73 -8.64
C THR A 108 2.45 -16.41 -10.01
N GLY A 109 2.44 -17.40 -10.91
CA GLY A 109 2.83 -17.22 -12.31
C GLY A 109 1.78 -16.50 -13.14
N ARG A 110 1.97 -16.46 -14.48
CA ARG A 110 1.07 -15.77 -15.43
C ARG A 110 -0.39 -16.25 -15.40
N LEU A 111 -0.63 -17.48 -14.99
CA LEU A 111 -1.97 -18.07 -14.94
C LEU A 111 -2.68 -17.85 -13.60
N GLY A 112 -2.00 -17.23 -12.61
CA GLY A 112 -2.59 -16.99 -11.29
C GLY A 112 -2.94 -18.27 -10.51
N ILE A 113 -2.32 -19.40 -10.86
CA ILE A 113 -2.57 -20.69 -10.19
C ILE A 113 -1.82 -20.68 -8.86
N LEU A 114 -2.55 -20.95 -7.77
CA LEU A 114 -1.99 -21.07 -6.44
C LEU A 114 -1.19 -22.38 -6.32
N SER A 115 0.01 -22.27 -5.74
CA SER A 115 0.79 -23.42 -5.33
C SER A 115 0.27 -23.95 -3.97
N ARG A 116 0.77 -25.11 -3.55
CA ARG A 116 0.45 -25.61 -2.20
C ARG A 116 0.93 -24.66 -1.11
N GLU A 117 2.09 -24.05 -1.27
CA GLU A 117 2.60 -23.02 -0.35
C GLU A 117 1.65 -21.81 -0.28
N ASP A 118 1.10 -21.37 -1.42
CA ASP A 118 0.15 -20.27 -1.46
C ASP A 118 -1.14 -20.63 -0.71
N GLU A 119 -1.68 -21.83 -0.89
CA GLU A 119 -2.86 -22.32 -0.16
C GLU A 119 -2.61 -22.40 1.35
N ASP A 120 -1.45 -22.90 1.78
CA ASP A 120 -1.06 -22.95 3.19
C ASP A 120 -1.01 -21.52 3.79
N LYS A 121 -0.53 -20.53 3.03
CA LYS A 121 -0.51 -19.11 3.46
C LYS A 121 -1.90 -18.50 3.54
N VAL A 122 -2.80 -18.84 2.63
CA VAL A 122 -4.21 -18.42 2.70
C VAL A 122 -4.87 -18.97 3.95
N ASP A 123 -4.71 -20.27 4.21
CA ASP A 123 -5.27 -20.92 5.40
C ASP A 123 -4.71 -20.33 6.71
N GLU A 124 -3.40 -20.06 6.75
CA GLU A 124 -2.75 -19.39 7.88
C GLU A 124 -3.37 -18.01 8.14
N ALA A 125 -3.49 -17.19 7.09
CA ALA A 125 -4.07 -15.85 7.19
C ALA A 125 -5.53 -15.90 7.68
N MET A 126 -6.33 -16.84 7.18
CA MET A 126 -7.71 -17.00 7.62
C MET A 126 -7.82 -17.41 9.10
N ARG A 127 -6.90 -18.25 9.61
CA ARG A 127 -6.89 -18.66 11.03
C ARG A 127 -6.51 -17.52 11.97
N ILE A 128 -5.69 -16.58 11.53
CA ILE A 128 -5.23 -15.44 12.37
C ILE A 128 -6.38 -14.48 12.70
N VAL A 129 -7.37 -14.35 11.81
CA VAL A 129 -8.48 -13.41 11.97
C VAL A 129 -9.76 -14.01 12.54
N HIS A 130 -9.73 -15.30 12.93
CA HIS A 130 -10.85 -16.01 13.60
C HIS A 130 -10.62 -16.22 15.09
#